data_cdc36725797c5a965b793b06ef181237
#
_entry.id   cdc36725797c5a965b793b06ef181237
#
_cell.length_a   1.000
_cell.length_b   1.000
_cell.length_c   1.000
_cell.angle_alpha   90.00
_cell.angle_beta   90.00
_cell.angle_gamma   90.00
#
_symmetry.space_group_name_H-M   'P 1'
#
loop_
_entity.id
_entity.type
_entity.pdbx_description
1 polymer ?
#
loop_
_entity_poly.entity_id
_entity_poly.type
_entity_poly.pdbx_seq_one_letter_code
_entity_poly.pdbx_strand_id
1 'polypeptide(L)'
;MTTKDIEAELQRDPFVPLALHLVSGKVLRVPNPGAAWLMQNAVLVFQNPLPGRVRVDGYDVVALRNIERIEQLSEPAAPSEHN
;
A
#
# COMPACT_ATOMS: atom_id res chain seq x y z
N MET A 1 -3.99 6.77 -12.23
CA MET A 1 -3.97 5.50 -11.49
C MET A 1 -5.36 4.90 -11.54
N THR A 2 -5.46 3.64 -11.87
CA THR A 2 -6.76 2.98 -11.96
C THR A 2 -6.91 1.98 -10.82
N THR A 3 -8.17 1.58 -10.59
CA THR A 3 -8.47 0.54 -9.60
C THR A 3 -7.69 -0.74 -9.89
N LYS A 4 -7.59 -1.11 -11.17
CA LYS A 4 -6.89 -2.33 -11.55
C LYS A 4 -5.41 -2.28 -11.23
N ASP A 5 -4.79 -1.11 -11.34
CA ASP A 5 -3.36 -0.97 -11.04
C ASP A 5 -3.10 -1.27 -9.56
N ILE A 6 -3.93 -0.70 -8.69
CA ILE A 6 -3.81 -0.93 -7.24
C ILE A 6 -4.16 -2.37 -6.90
N GLU A 7 -5.25 -2.87 -7.47
CA GLU A 7 -5.72 -4.22 -7.19
C GLU A 7 -4.66 -5.27 -7.53
N ALA A 8 -4.01 -5.09 -8.67
CA ALA A 8 -2.97 -6.03 -9.10
C ALA A 8 -1.84 -6.11 -8.08
N GLU A 9 -1.45 -4.96 -7.51
CA GLU A 9 -0.39 -4.94 -6.52
C GLU A 9 -0.85 -5.56 -5.19
N LEU A 10 -2.08 -5.27 -4.78
CA LEU A 10 -2.59 -5.80 -3.51
C LEU A 10 -2.83 -7.32 -3.57
N GLN A 11 -3.06 -7.86 -4.75
CA GLN A 11 -3.30 -9.29 -4.95
C GLN A 11 -2.05 -10.07 -5.33
N ARG A 12 -0.91 -9.40 -5.41
CA ARG A 12 0.35 -10.07 -5.76
C ARG A 12 0.71 -11.09 -4.69
N ASP A 13 1.15 -12.26 -5.12
CA ASP A 13 1.51 -13.35 -4.22
C ASP A 13 2.90 -13.89 -4.60
N PRO A 14 3.92 -13.72 -3.75
CA PRO A 14 3.83 -13.09 -2.44
C PRO A 14 3.67 -11.57 -2.57
N PHE A 15 3.02 -10.98 -1.57
CA PHE A 15 2.82 -9.54 -1.55
C PHE A 15 4.15 -8.80 -1.40
N VAL A 16 4.29 -7.72 -2.16
CA VAL A 16 5.46 -6.85 -2.07
C VAL A 16 5.01 -5.53 -1.43
N PRO A 17 5.64 -5.11 -0.32
CA PRO A 17 5.28 -3.82 0.29
C PRO A 17 5.36 -2.69 -0.72
N LEU A 18 4.47 -1.72 -0.56
CA LEU A 18 4.32 -0.63 -1.51
C LEU A 18 4.50 0.72 -0.84
N ALA A 19 4.91 1.70 -1.64
CA ALA A 19 4.84 3.10 -1.30
C ALA A 19 3.98 3.79 -2.35
N LEU A 20 2.94 4.47 -1.90
CA LEU A 20 2.07 5.24 -2.78
C LEU A 20 2.53 6.68 -2.75
N HIS A 21 3.02 7.17 -3.90
CA HIS A 21 3.51 8.54 -4.02
C HIS A 21 2.38 9.42 -4.51
N LEU A 22 1.99 10.37 -3.69
CA LEU A 22 0.88 11.26 -4.01
C LEU A 22 1.39 12.51 -4.73
N VAL A 23 0.51 13.11 -5.53
CA VAL A 23 0.88 14.33 -6.25
C VAL A 23 1.24 15.46 -5.30
N SER A 24 0.76 15.41 -4.06
CA SER A 24 1.10 16.41 -3.04
C SER A 24 2.53 16.26 -2.53
N GLY A 25 3.19 15.15 -2.84
CA GLY A 25 4.51 14.83 -2.30
C GLY A 25 4.46 13.90 -1.10
N LYS A 26 3.27 13.66 -0.54
CA LYS A 26 3.13 12.74 0.58
C LYS A 26 3.32 11.31 0.08
N VAL A 27 3.91 10.47 0.93
CA VAL A 27 4.14 9.06 0.62
C VAL A 27 3.44 8.23 1.68
N LEU A 28 2.61 7.29 1.24
CA LEU A 28 1.91 6.38 2.13
C LEU A 28 2.45 4.97 1.93
N ARG A 29 2.72 4.28 3.02
CA ARG A 29 3.26 2.92 2.95
C ARG A 29 2.16 1.90 3.14
N VAL A 30 2.25 0.81 2.37
CA VAL A 30 1.34 -0.33 2.47
C VAL A 30 2.21 -1.55 2.76
N PRO A 31 2.42 -1.86 4.05
CA PRO A 31 3.36 -2.94 4.43
C PRO A 31 2.80 -4.34 4.25
N ASN A 32 1.49 -4.46 4.16
CA ASN A 32 0.84 -5.75 3.94
C ASN A 32 -0.50 -5.50 3.25
N PRO A 33 -1.09 -6.54 2.62
CA PRO A 33 -2.32 -6.32 1.83
C PRO A 33 -3.52 -5.90 2.67
N GLY A 34 -3.51 -6.18 3.97
CA GLY A 34 -4.59 -5.74 4.84
C GLY A 34 -4.50 -4.27 5.24
N ALA A 35 -3.40 -3.59 4.88
CA ALA A 35 -3.20 -2.19 5.24
C ALA A 35 -3.92 -1.22 4.30
N ALA A 36 -4.47 -1.71 3.20
CA ALA A 36 -5.15 -0.86 2.23
C ALA A 36 -6.44 -1.53 1.76
N TRP A 37 -7.50 -0.75 1.70
CA TRP A 37 -8.78 -1.21 1.17
C TRP A 37 -9.12 -0.38 -0.06
N LEU A 38 -9.41 -1.09 -1.15
CA LEU A 38 -9.72 -0.44 -2.41
C LEU A 38 -11.20 -0.11 -2.47
N MET A 39 -11.48 1.13 -2.86
CA MET A 39 -12.83 1.61 -3.11
C MET A 39 -12.94 1.91 -4.60
N GLN A 40 -14.11 2.34 -5.05
CA GLN A 40 -14.32 2.54 -6.48
C GLN A 40 -13.35 3.56 -7.07
N ASN A 41 -13.19 4.71 -6.43
CA ASN A 41 -12.34 5.79 -6.94
C ASN A 41 -11.31 6.25 -5.93
N ALA A 42 -11.05 5.43 -4.91
CA ALA A 42 -10.17 5.82 -3.82
C ALA A 42 -9.58 4.57 -3.19
N VAL A 43 -8.54 4.77 -2.42
CA VAL A 43 -7.98 3.73 -1.59
C VAL A 43 -7.90 4.24 -0.16
N LEU A 44 -8.27 3.39 0.78
CA LEU A 44 -8.18 3.67 2.20
C LEU A 44 -6.92 2.99 2.70
N VAL A 45 -6.02 3.77 3.29
CA VAL A 45 -4.74 3.25 3.78
C VAL A 45 -4.70 3.42 5.29
N PHE A 46 -4.55 2.31 6.01
CA PHE A 46 -4.49 2.32 7.46
C PHE A 46 -3.11 2.75 7.93
N GLN A 47 -3.09 3.57 8.98
CA GLN A 47 -1.83 4.01 9.59
C GLN A 47 -1.43 3.02 10.65
N ASN A 48 -0.14 2.65 10.64
CA ASN A 48 0.46 1.72 11.60
C ASN A 48 -0.33 0.42 11.73
N PRO A 49 -0.68 -0.24 10.60
CA PRO A 49 -1.43 -1.50 10.67
C PRO A 49 -0.53 -2.60 11.22
N LEU A 50 -1.07 -3.38 12.16
CA LEU A 50 -0.36 -4.53 12.71
C LEU A 50 -1.11 -5.78 12.26
N PRO A 51 -0.39 -6.78 11.71
CA PRO A 51 -1.03 -8.00 11.27
C PRO A 51 -1.84 -8.64 12.41
N GLY A 52 -3.05 -9.08 12.10
CA GLY A 52 -3.90 -9.73 13.07
C GLY A 52 -4.58 -8.80 14.06
N ARG A 53 -4.38 -7.48 13.92
CA ARG A 53 -4.99 -6.50 14.80
C ARG A 53 -6.22 -5.90 14.14
N VAL A 54 -7.23 -5.57 14.96
CA VAL A 54 -8.41 -4.86 14.48
C VAL A 54 -8.31 -3.36 14.69
N ARG A 55 -7.30 -2.92 15.44
CA ARG A 55 -7.11 -1.50 15.75
C ARG A 55 -5.96 -0.94 14.95
N VAL A 56 -6.14 0.29 14.47
CA VAL A 56 -5.11 1.06 13.78
C VAL A 56 -5.11 2.46 14.37
N ASP A 57 -4.02 3.21 14.19
CA ASP A 57 -3.92 4.56 14.72
C ASP A 57 -4.79 5.56 13.95
N GLY A 58 -5.07 5.25 12.70
CA GLY A 58 -5.87 6.11 11.85
C GLY A 58 -5.84 5.60 10.43
N TYR A 59 -6.34 6.42 9.54
CA TYR A 59 -6.35 6.04 8.12
C TYR A 59 -6.37 7.29 7.25
N ASP A 60 -5.95 7.09 5.99
CA ASP A 60 -6.04 8.11 4.94
C ASP A 60 -6.95 7.57 3.86
N VAL A 61 -7.83 8.41 3.33
CA VAL A 61 -8.62 8.09 2.15
C VAL A 61 -8.07 8.93 1.01
N VAL A 62 -7.56 8.26 -0.01
CA VAL A 62 -6.85 8.93 -1.09
C VAL A 62 -7.55 8.66 -2.40
N ALA A 63 -7.93 9.72 -3.10
CA ALA A 63 -8.50 9.58 -4.44
C ALA A 63 -7.44 8.98 -5.36
N LEU A 64 -7.84 8.02 -6.20
CA LEU A 64 -6.89 7.36 -7.08
C LEU A 64 -6.18 8.35 -8.01
N ARG A 65 -6.87 9.40 -8.44
CA ARG A 65 -6.28 10.41 -9.31
C ARG A 65 -5.14 11.18 -8.64
N ASN A 66 -5.05 11.11 -7.31
CA ASN A 66 -3.99 11.80 -6.56
C ASN A 66 -2.77 10.93 -6.33
N ILE A 67 -2.80 9.68 -6.79
CA ILE A 67 -1.65 8.80 -6.70
C ILE A 67 -0.83 8.97 -7.98
N GLU A 68 0.37 9.49 -7.83
CA GLU A 68 1.25 9.73 -8.96
C GLU A 68 1.88 8.43 -9.47
N ARG A 69 2.35 7.60 -8.54
CA ARG A 69 2.96 6.31 -8.88
C ARG A 69 2.98 5.39 -7.68
N ILE A 70 3.15 4.12 -7.98
CA ILE A 70 3.30 3.07 -6.96
C ILE A 70 4.75 2.61 -7.04
N GLU A 71 5.43 2.57 -5.90
CA GLU A 71 6.77 2.04 -5.81
C GLU A 71 6.73 0.72 -5.05
N GLN A 72 7.26 -0.33 -5.64
CA GLN A 72 7.44 -1.60 -4.94
C GLN A 72 8.69 -1.48 -4.08
N LEU A 73 8.52 -1.67 -2.77
CA LEU A 73 9.65 -1.61 -1.84
C LEU A 73 10.29 -2.99 -1.83
N SER A 74 11.55 -3.01 -2.10
CA SER A 74 12.23 -4.29 -2.18
C SER A 74 12.18 -5.01 -0.85
N GLU A 75 12.14 -5.91 -1.02
CA GLU A 75 12.20 -6.56 -0.11
C GLU A 75 12.89 -7.08 0.54
N PRO A 76 12.55 -7.10 0.77
CA PRO A 76 13.08 -7.55 1.54
C PRO A 76 13.76 -8.68 1.75
N ALA A 77 13.68 -8.66 1.35
CA ALA A 77 14.08 -9.48 1.51
C ALA A 77 14.65 -10.17 1.71
N ALA A 78 14.82 -10.15 1.55
CA ALA A 78 15.30 -10.80 1.66
C ALA A 78 15.91 -11.21 2.07
N PRO A 79 16.03 -11.35 2.10
CA PRO A 79 16.75 -11.73 2.46
C PRO A 79 17.34 -12.15 2.67
N SER A 80 17.42 -12.00 2.53
CA SER A 80 18.02 -12.43 2.73
C SER A 80 18.73 -12.79 2.84
N GLU A 81 18.97 -12.61 2.62
CA GLU A 81 19.65 -12.99 2.78
C GLU A 81 20.35 -13.18 2.99
N HIS A 82 20.74 -12.93 2.78
CA HIS A 82 21.36 -13.19 3.02
C HIS A 82 21.82 -13.44 3.28
N ASN A 83 21.88 -13.35 3.01
CA ASN A 83 22.36 -13.80 3.25
C ASN A 83 22.67 -14.16 3.38
#